data_b162f069d69d3a45c31f238dd2f87a55
#
_entry.id   b162f069d69d3a45c31f238dd2f87a55
#
_cell.length_a   1.000
_cell.length_b   1.000
_cell.length_c   1.000
_cell.angle_alpha   90.00
_cell.angle_beta   90.00
_cell.angle_gamma   90.00
#
_symmetry.space_group_name_H-M   'P 1'
#
loop_
_entity.id
_entity.type
_entity.pdbx_description
1 polymer ?
#
loop_
_entity_poly.entity_id
_entity_poly.type
_entity_poly.pdbx_seq_one_letter_code
_entity_poly.pdbx_strand_id
1 'polypeptide(L)'
;MKRAICLAGGGPAAGLHIGVLEGLKNCGITFDNKDDVWALSCIGAWVGVVYNQAKSEKSDGKLNETYNFFRGVFRDDRSFDSFPTNTIFAPDWFGNAEALLDFMLEPRNYRKAFLPTKLLESFAYTMKAINRRVKSGDLFDEGDFNRWTLNHVLAVNPAVRFLTAMIYKSSVDGLAKLYYPDSTFLRKLNFKNLYSEDKPYLFHNAWNLSCQELRLFSNKRGKFDDNGRPYKPITAGSLCACSALPYIEQTVEIEGDIYCEGALVDTVNFKDLLKDHPELDEIWISRIVDADQVRAPNNLHDSLANLCELFAATVGEDDVKLFKYHVMCGEIGEEDSESRDRWKGTIIEIPVNSDINFEWSHSNLERGRTNGAIAAEQAYKLYKGKEKDPNKPLVVGAVSREQRMQQIREQRIAAGRVRPSAR
;
A
#
# COMPACT_ATOMS: atom_id res chain seq x y z
N MET A 1 29.99 1.61 -7.22
CA MET A 1 28.65 1.86 -7.82
C MET A 1 27.68 1.93 -6.66
N LYS A 2 27.03 3.06 -6.49
CA LYS A 2 26.03 3.32 -5.42
C LYS A 2 24.65 3.08 -5.97
N ARG A 3 23.84 2.29 -5.29
CA ARG A 3 22.53 1.86 -5.75
C ARG A 3 21.42 2.22 -4.79
N ALA A 4 20.26 2.51 -5.35
CA ALA A 4 19.03 2.55 -4.57
C ALA A 4 18.08 1.43 -4.98
N ILE A 5 17.34 0.89 -4.00
CA ILE A 5 16.17 0.06 -4.21
C ILE A 5 14.94 0.75 -3.62
N CYS A 6 13.92 0.93 -4.45
CA CYS A 6 12.63 1.47 -4.04
C CYS A 6 11.64 0.32 -3.94
N LEU A 7 11.13 0.04 -2.75
CA LEU A 7 10.11 -0.98 -2.49
C LEU A 7 8.79 -0.29 -2.15
N ALA A 8 7.85 -0.37 -3.09
CA ALA A 8 6.57 0.32 -3.00
C ALA A 8 5.60 -0.32 -1.99
N GLY A 9 4.57 0.45 -1.60
CA GLY A 9 3.41 -0.04 -0.86
C GLY A 9 2.47 -0.90 -1.70
N GLY A 10 1.60 -1.68 -1.08
CA GLY A 10 0.56 -2.46 -1.76
C GLY A 10 0.13 -3.75 -1.05
N GLY A 11 -0.21 -3.69 0.22
CA GLY A 11 -0.87 -4.78 0.95
C GLY A 11 -0.04 -6.06 1.09
N PRO A 12 -0.62 -7.27 0.88
CA PRO A 12 0.02 -8.55 1.20
C PRO A 12 1.07 -9.00 0.16
N ALA A 13 1.83 -8.09 -0.42
CA ALA A 13 2.76 -8.39 -1.51
C ALA A 13 4.23 -8.53 -1.06
N ALA A 14 4.48 -8.83 0.21
CA ALA A 14 5.83 -9.07 0.73
C ALA A 14 6.62 -10.09 -0.11
N GLY A 15 5.96 -11.16 -0.56
CA GLY A 15 6.57 -12.18 -1.40
C GLY A 15 7.19 -11.60 -2.66
N LEU A 16 6.53 -10.66 -3.33
CA LEU A 16 7.04 -10.05 -4.56
C LEU A 16 8.36 -9.31 -4.31
N HIS A 17 8.44 -8.48 -3.28
CA HIS A 17 9.67 -7.77 -2.95
C HIS A 17 10.79 -8.71 -2.54
N ILE A 18 10.49 -9.77 -1.78
CA ILE A 18 11.48 -10.80 -1.42
C ILE A 18 12.00 -11.49 -2.69
N GLY A 19 11.11 -11.84 -3.61
CA GLY A 19 11.48 -12.42 -4.90
C GLY A 19 12.32 -11.48 -5.76
N VAL A 20 11.97 -10.19 -5.79
CA VAL A 20 12.77 -9.17 -6.49
C VAL A 20 14.20 -9.11 -5.95
N LEU A 21 14.36 -9.05 -4.64
CA LEU A 21 15.69 -9.05 -4.02
C LEU A 21 16.47 -10.35 -4.33
N GLU A 22 15.80 -11.49 -4.35
CA GLU A 22 16.39 -12.79 -4.70
C GLU A 22 16.82 -12.83 -6.17
N GLY A 23 15.96 -12.43 -7.10
CA GLY A 23 16.26 -12.38 -8.53
C GLY A 23 17.41 -11.43 -8.86
N LEU A 24 17.45 -10.24 -8.26
CA LEU A 24 18.54 -9.30 -8.42
C LEU A 24 19.86 -9.86 -7.87
N LYS A 25 19.82 -10.48 -6.70
CA LYS A 25 21.00 -11.15 -6.12
C LYS A 25 21.51 -12.27 -7.03
N ASN A 26 20.64 -13.08 -7.63
CA ASN A 26 21.02 -14.12 -8.60
C ASN A 26 21.71 -13.54 -9.83
N CYS A 27 21.39 -12.28 -10.18
CA CYS A 27 22.06 -11.51 -11.23
C CYS A 27 23.33 -10.77 -10.74
N GLY A 28 23.76 -10.97 -9.51
CA GLY A 28 24.92 -10.33 -8.91
C GLY A 28 24.69 -8.90 -8.42
N ILE A 29 23.43 -8.50 -8.22
CA ILE A 29 23.05 -7.19 -7.69
C ILE A 29 22.53 -7.36 -6.27
N THR A 30 23.17 -6.69 -5.33
CA THR A 30 22.75 -6.60 -3.92
C THR A 30 22.72 -5.14 -3.48
N PHE A 31 22.02 -4.86 -2.38
CA PHE A 31 21.88 -3.53 -1.78
C PHE A 31 22.36 -3.57 -0.32
N ASP A 32 23.45 -4.30 -0.08
CA ASP A 32 23.99 -4.57 1.25
C ASP A 32 25.10 -3.62 1.67
N ASN A 33 25.61 -2.77 0.74
CA ASN A 33 26.71 -1.86 1.03
C ASN A 33 26.21 -0.67 1.86
N LYS A 34 27.09 -0.13 2.70
CA LYS A 34 26.80 1.06 3.51
C LYS A 34 26.39 2.30 2.70
N ASP A 35 26.80 2.36 1.44
CA ASP A 35 26.52 3.44 0.50
C ASP A 35 25.26 3.20 -0.35
N ASP A 36 24.63 2.05 -0.21
CA ASP A 36 23.37 1.74 -0.86
C ASP A 36 22.18 2.40 -0.09
N VAL A 37 21.11 2.66 -0.82
CA VAL A 37 19.92 3.35 -0.31
C VAL A 37 18.67 2.49 -0.49
N TRP A 38 17.82 2.46 0.53
CA TRP A 38 16.53 1.79 0.51
C TRP A 38 15.43 2.83 0.73
N ALA A 39 14.68 3.13 -0.33
CA ALA A 39 13.48 3.97 -0.28
C ALA A 39 12.24 3.07 -0.15
N LEU A 40 11.52 3.18 0.94
CA LEU A 40 10.59 2.17 1.39
C LEU A 40 9.21 2.77 1.68
N SER A 41 8.14 2.03 1.38
CA SER A 41 6.78 2.43 1.74
C SER A 41 5.93 1.22 2.10
N CYS A 42 5.05 1.32 3.10
CA CYS A 42 4.11 0.30 3.53
C CYS A 42 4.75 -1.10 3.68
N ILE A 43 4.27 -2.11 2.94
CA ILE A 43 4.84 -3.47 2.97
C ILE A 43 6.31 -3.50 2.52
N GLY A 44 6.70 -2.59 1.62
CA GLY A 44 8.10 -2.43 1.23
C GLY A 44 8.98 -2.01 2.41
N ALA A 45 8.48 -1.18 3.32
CA ALA A 45 9.18 -0.79 4.54
C ALA A 45 9.37 -1.99 5.48
N TRP A 46 8.35 -2.82 5.65
CA TRP A 46 8.45 -4.04 6.42
C TRP A 46 9.49 -5.00 5.84
N VAL A 47 9.48 -5.24 4.52
CA VAL A 47 10.47 -6.09 3.85
C VAL A 47 11.88 -5.53 4.00
N GLY A 48 12.08 -4.24 3.72
CA GLY A 48 13.39 -3.59 3.80
C GLY A 48 13.96 -3.58 5.22
N VAL A 49 13.14 -3.26 6.23
CA VAL A 49 13.57 -3.26 7.62
C VAL A 49 13.87 -4.68 8.11
N VAL A 50 13.00 -5.66 7.83
CA VAL A 50 13.24 -7.06 8.23
C VAL A 50 14.50 -7.62 7.58
N TYR A 51 14.74 -7.34 6.31
CA TYR A 51 15.95 -7.76 5.60
C TYR A 51 17.23 -7.18 6.22
N ASN A 52 17.23 -5.88 6.47
CA ASN A 52 18.43 -5.19 6.94
C ASN A 52 18.72 -5.37 8.43
N GLN A 53 17.74 -5.76 9.23
CA GLN A 53 17.93 -6.12 10.63
C GLN A 53 18.35 -7.58 10.84
N ALA A 54 18.31 -8.42 9.81
CA ALA A 54 18.66 -9.84 9.89
C ALA A 54 20.03 -10.04 10.53
N LYS A 55 20.19 -11.15 11.26
CA LYS A 55 21.44 -11.49 11.94
C LYS A 55 22.49 -11.98 10.98
N SER A 56 22.07 -12.58 9.86
CA SER A 56 22.98 -13.05 8.83
C SER A 56 23.67 -11.88 8.16
N GLU A 57 24.95 -12.00 7.91
CA GLU A 57 25.74 -11.05 7.12
C GLU A 57 25.62 -11.31 5.61
N LYS A 58 25.31 -12.55 5.22
CA LYS A 58 25.18 -12.96 3.83
C LYS A 58 23.78 -12.70 3.32
N SER A 59 23.63 -12.19 2.10
CA SER A 59 22.35 -11.90 1.43
C SER A 59 21.40 -13.11 1.43
N ASP A 60 21.91 -14.34 1.21
CA ASP A 60 21.09 -15.56 1.27
C ASP A 60 20.45 -15.78 2.65
N GLY A 61 21.24 -15.57 3.70
CA GLY A 61 20.74 -15.69 5.07
C GLY A 61 19.70 -14.60 5.37
N LYS A 62 19.93 -13.37 4.95
CA LYS A 62 18.99 -12.26 5.11
C LYS A 62 17.68 -12.54 4.39
N LEU A 63 17.72 -13.01 3.13
CA LEU A 63 16.54 -13.41 2.35
C LEU A 63 15.76 -14.53 3.05
N ASN A 64 16.45 -15.55 3.54
CA ASN A 64 15.80 -16.66 4.26
C ASN A 64 15.17 -16.21 5.58
N GLU A 65 15.85 -15.36 6.37
CA GLU A 65 15.28 -14.80 7.60
C GLU A 65 14.05 -13.95 7.30
N THR A 66 14.11 -13.11 6.25
CA THR A 66 13.01 -12.28 5.79
C THR A 66 11.81 -13.12 5.35
N TYR A 67 12.06 -14.11 4.50
CA TYR A 67 11.01 -15.01 4.05
C TYR A 67 10.34 -15.76 5.21
N ASN A 68 11.13 -16.30 6.14
CA ASN A 68 10.60 -17.01 7.30
C ASN A 68 9.80 -16.10 8.25
N PHE A 69 10.23 -14.83 8.38
CA PHE A 69 9.46 -13.83 9.11
C PHE A 69 8.07 -13.66 8.50
N PHE A 70 7.98 -13.38 7.19
CA PHE A 70 6.70 -13.20 6.51
C PHE A 70 5.87 -14.48 6.45
N ARG A 71 6.48 -15.63 6.29
CA ARG A 71 5.76 -16.91 6.39
C ARG A 71 5.09 -17.10 7.75
N GLY A 72 5.68 -16.57 8.82
CA GLY A 72 5.06 -16.56 10.15
C GLY A 72 3.93 -15.52 10.30
N VAL A 73 3.85 -14.53 9.40
CA VAL A 73 2.78 -13.52 9.35
C VAL A 73 1.59 -14.00 8.55
N PHE A 74 1.86 -14.64 7.42
CA PHE A 74 0.86 -15.21 6.53
C PHE A 74 0.31 -16.52 7.13
N ARG A 75 -0.90 -16.88 6.76
CA ARG A 75 -1.51 -18.15 7.16
C ARG A 75 -1.25 -19.22 6.10
N ASP A 76 -1.23 -20.47 6.53
CA ASP A 76 -1.39 -21.56 5.59
C ASP A 76 -2.76 -21.46 4.89
N ASP A 77 -2.83 -21.95 3.65
CA ASP A 77 -3.99 -21.72 2.78
C ASP A 77 -5.29 -22.26 3.37
N ARG A 78 -5.24 -23.42 4.01
CA ARG A 78 -6.42 -24.02 4.64
C ARG A 78 -6.93 -23.18 5.82
N SER A 79 -6.04 -22.65 6.62
CA SER A 79 -6.39 -21.76 7.74
C SER A 79 -6.90 -20.41 7.23
N PHE A 80 -6.34 -19.92 6.13
CA PHE A 80 -6.80 -18.69 5.49
C PHE A 80 -8.21 -18.86 4.88
N ASP A 81 -8.48 -19.96 4.19
CA ASP A 81 -9.81 -20.26 3.63
C ASP A 81 -10.90 -20.35 4.71
N SER A 82 -10.55 -20.89 5.88
CA SER A 82 -11.51 -20.99 6.99
C SER A 82 -11.73 -19.66 7.72
N PHE A 83 -10.71 -18.80 7.78
CA PHE A 83 -10.79 -17.47 8.41
C PHE A 83 -9.79 -16.52 7.72
N PRO A 84 -10.22 -15.73 6.74
CA PRO A 84 -9.36 -14.96 5.85
C PRO A 84 -8.78 -13.70 6.51
N THR A 85 -7.94 -13.89 7.51
CA THR A 85 -7.19 -12.83 8.20
C THR A 85 -5.73 -13.21 8.28
N ASN A 86 -4.85 -12.23 8.46
CA ASN A 86 -3.45 -12.52 8.80
C ASN A 86 -3.30 -12.86 10.29
N THR A 87 -2.09 -13.18 10.73
CA THR A 87 -1.81 -13.55 12.12
C THR A 87 -1.44 -12.38 13.02
N ILE A 88 -1.30 -11.18 12.47
CA ILE A 88 -0.75 -10.01 13.17
C ILE A 88 -1.83 -8.98 13.45
N PHE A 89 -2.64 -8.66 12.42
CA PHE A 89 -3.76 -7.74 12.60
C PHE A 89 -4.83 -8.43 13.42
N ALA A 90 -5.04 -7.94 14.61
CA ALA A 90 -6.13 -8.40 15.46
C ALA A 90 -7.16 -7.26 15.62
N PRO A 91 -8.45 -7.57 15.70
CA PRO A 91 -9.42 -6.59 16.13
C PRO A 91 -8.97 -5.98 17.46
N ASP A 92 -8.99 -4.67 17.59
CA ASP A 92 -8.74 -4.02 18.88
C ASP A 92 -9.97 -4.16 19.76
N TRP A 93 -10.11 -5.33 20.38
CA TRP A 93 -11.26 -5.64 21.24
C TRP A 93 -11.41 -4.67 22.40
N PHE A 94 -10.31 -4.25 23.01
CA PHE A 94 -10.35 -3.37 24.18
C PHE A 94 -10.60 -1.92 23.78
N GLY A 95 -9.84 -1.35 22.84
CA GLY A 95 -10.02 0.03 22.39
C GLY A 95 -11.37 0.21 21.68
N ASN A 96 -11.74 -0.71 20.79
CA ASN A 96 -13.03 -0.65 20.12
C ASN A 96 -14.20 -0.92 21.07
N ALA A 97 -14.06 -1.82 22.07
CA ALA A 97 -15.10 -2.05 23.06
C ALA A 97 -15.30 -0.83 23.95
N GLU A 98 -14.26 -0.16 24.38
CA GLU A 98 -14.34 1.08 25.15
C GLU A 98 -15.04 2.18 24.35
N ALA A 99 -14.58 2.44 23.12
CA ALA A 99 -15.21 3.40 22.21
C ALA A 99 -16.68 3.09 21.90
N LEU A 100 -17.02 1.81 21.78
CA LEU A 100 -18.40 1.35 21.59
C LEU A 100 -19.23 1.49 22.86
N LEU A 101 -18.66 1.19 24.04
CA LEU A 101 -19.35 1.35 25.32
C LEU A 101 -19.63 2.83 25.59
N ASP A 102 -18.71 3.72 25.39
CA ASP A 102 -18.90 5.17 25.51
C ASP A 102 -20.01 5.64 24.57
N PHE A 103 -20.00 5.16 23.33
CA PHE A 103 -21.07 5.44 22.38
C PHE A 103 -22.41 4.88 22.85
N MET A 104 -22.44 3.64 23.40
CA MET A 104 -23.65 2.98 23.91
C MET A 104 -24.17 3.62 25.20
N LEU A 105 -23.30 4.12 26.07
CA LEU A 105 -23.70 4.76 27.33
C LEU A 105 -24.20 6.19 27.14
N GLU A 106 -23.97 6.83 26.00
CA GLU A 106 -24.44 8.20 25.72
C GLU A 106 -25.93 8.21 25.35
N PRO A 107 -26.84 8.73 26.25
CA PRO A 107 -28.29 8.69 26.04
C PRO A 107 -28.75 9.42 24.76
N ARG A 108 -27.97 10.41 24.28
CA ARG A 108 -28.30 11.17 23.07
C ARG A 108 -28.27 10.31 21.82
N ASN A 109 -27.46 9.23 21.80
CA ASN A 109 -27.36 8.32 20.65
C ASN A 109 -28.64 7.49 20.50
N TYR A 110 -29.29 7.10 21.59
CA TYR A 110 -30.58 6.36 21.55
C TYR A 110 -31.74 7.24 21.09
N ARG A 111 -31.75 8.52 21.48
CA ARG A 111 -32.81 9.45 21.01
C ARG A 111 -32.80 9.60 19.50
N LYS A 112 -31.61 9.47 18.86
CA LYS A 112 -31.45 9.55 17.39
C LYS A 112 -31.76 8.22 16.71
N ALA A 113 -31.57 7.09 17.39
CA ALA A 113 -31.92 5.77 16.88
C ALA A 113 -33.46 5.53 16.93
N PHE A 114 -34.13 5.98 18.00
CA PHE A 114 -35.55 5.85 18.15
C PHE A 114 -36.30 7.12 17.73
N LEU A 115 -36.97 7.07 16.59
CA LEU A 115 -37.86 8.14 16.10
C LEU A 115 -39.25 7.58 15.84
N PRO A 116 -40.11 7.48 16.89
CA PRO A 116 -41.43 6.86 16.76
C PRO A 116 -42.33 7.59 15.76
N THR A 117 -42.19 8.93 15.63
CA THR A 117 -42.95 9.71 14.65
C THR A 117 -42.58 9.32 13.22
N LYS A 118 -41.29 9.14 12.91
CA LYS A 118 -40.83 8.72 11.58
C LYS A 118 -41.22 7.28 11.26
N LEU A 119 -41.27 6.41 12.24
CA LEU A 119 -41.79 5.04 12.09
C LEU A 119 -43.25 5.05 11.67
N LEU A 120 -44.09 5.86 12.33
CA LEU A 120 -45.50 6.01 11.98
C LEU A 120 -45.72 6.66 10.61
N GLU A 121 -44.95 7.72 10.31
CA GLU A 121 -44.97 8.38 8.97
C GLU A 121 -44.56 7.40 7.86
N SER A 122 -43.53 6.62 8.10
CA SER A 122 -43.03 5.62 7.14
C SER A 122 -44.06 4.50 6.93
N PHE A 123 -44.67 4.02 7.98
CA PHE A 123 -45.72 3.01 7.89
C PHE A 123 -46.93 3.55 7.11
N ALA A 124 -47.39 4.76 7.43
CA ALA A 124 -48.51 5.41 6.71
C ALA A 124 -48.19 5.65 5.22
N TYR A 125 -46.96 6.09 4.93
CA TYR A 125 -46.50 6.27 3.55
C TYR A 125 -46.45 4.94 2.78
N THR A 126 -45.91 3.89 3.41
CA THR A 126 -45.81 2.55 2.82
C THR A 126 -47.20 2.00 2.49
N MET A 127 -48.14 2.07 3.44
CA MET A 127 -49.51 1.64 3.21
C MET A 127 -50.19 2.42 2.08
N LYS A 128 -49.95 3.73 2.01
CA LYS A 128 -50.47 4.59 0.95
C LYS A 128 -49.85 4.29 -0.42
N ALA A 129 -48.54 4.00 -0.47
CA ALA A 129 -47.83 3.60 -1.69
C ALA A 129 -48.28 2.24 -2.21
N ILE A 130 -48.45 1.24 -1.34
CA ILE A 130 -48.97 -0.08 -1.69
C ILE A 130 -50.41 0.05 -2.22
N ASN A 131 -51.27 0.77 -1.52
CA ASN A 131 -52.67 0.95 -1.96
C ASN A 131 -52.81 1.67 -3.29
N ARG A 132 -51.93 2.65 -3.56
CA ARG A 132 -51.88 3.37 -4.87
C ARG A 132 -51.46 2.43 -6.01
N ARG A 133 -50.46 1.58 -5.79
CA ARG A 133 -49.92 0.68 -6.83
C ARG A 133 -50.79 -0.56 -7.07
N VAL A 134 -51.42 -1.07 -6.01
CA VAL A 134 -52.45 -2.11 -6.19
C VAL A 134 -53.59 -1.61 -7.07
N LYS A 135 -53.93 -0.31 -7.00
CA LYS A 135 -54.96 0.28 -7.84
C LYS A 135 -54.50 0.60 -9.27
N SER A 136 -53.22 0.92 -9.50
CA SER A 136 -52.69 1.23 -10.84
C SER A 136 -52.20 0.01 -11.62
N GLY A 137 -51.98 -1.13 -10.96
CA GLY A 137 -51.44 -2.35 -11.60
C GLY A 137 -49.95 -2.25 -11.99
N ASP A 138 -49.26 -1.16 -11.60
CA ASP A 138 -47.87 -0.95 -11.94
C ASP A 138 -46.92 -1.72 -10.99
N LEU A 139 -45.98 -2.46 -11.56
CA LEU A 139 -44.88 -3.09 -10.80
C LEU A 139 -43.91 -2.04 -10.30
N PHE A 140 -43.28 -2.29 -9.17
CA PHE A 140 -42.17 -1.45 -8.68
C PHE A 140 -40.99 -1.56 -9.67
N ASP A 141 -40.57 -0.43 -10.20
CA ASP A 141 -39.24 -0.30 -10.78
C ASP A 141 -38.19 -0.54 -9.69
N GLU A 142 -37.07 -1.18 -10.05
CA GLU A 142 -35.99 -1.52 -9.12
C GLU A 142 -35.45 -0.28 -8.40
N GLY A 143 -35.29 0.83 -9.10
CA GLY A 143 -34.82 2.10 -8.53
C GLY A 143 -35.81 2.68 -7.49
N ASP A 144 -37.11 2.61 -7.78
CA ASP A 144 -38.16 3.05 -6.86
C ASP A 144 -38.23 2.13 -5.62
N PHE A 145 -38.07 0.81 -5.81
CA PHE A 145 -38.05 -0.14 -4.70
C PHE A 145 -36.83 0.10 -3.79
N ASN A 146 -35.65 0.29 -4.37
CA ASN A 146 -34.44 0.58 -3.61
C ASN A 146 -34.55 1.89 -2.83
N ARG A 147 -35.06 2.95 -3.45
CA ARG A 147 -35.31 4.23 -2.78
C ARG A 147 -36.33 4.10 -1.67
N TRP A 148 -37.40 3.37 -1.90
CA TRP A 148 -38.41 3.10 -0.87
C TRP A 148 -37.81 2.32 0.31
N THR A 149 -37.06 1.25 0.03
CA THR A 149 -36.38 0.44 1.05
C THR A 149 -35.43 1.30 1.87
N LEU A 150 -34.61 2.13 1.23
CA LEU A 150 -33.68 3.01 1.92
C LEU A 150 -34.42 3.98 2.87
N ASN A 151 -35.44 4.68 2.37
CA ASN A 151 -36.10 5.76 3.12
C ASN A 151 -37.12 5.27 4.14
N HIS A 152 -37.76 4.15 3.90
CA HIS A 152 -38.91 3.69 4.69
C HIS A 152 -38.68 2.39 5.47
N VAL A 153 -37.62 1.67 5.16
CA VAL A 153 -37.23 0.45 5.90
C VAL A 153 -35.92 0.67 6.65
N LEU A 154 -34.85 0.97 5.93
CA LEU A 154 -33.50 1.09 6.53
C LEU A 154 -33.35 2.37 7.36
N ALA A 155 -33.76 3.51 6.82
CA ALA A 155 -33.62 4.80 7.51
C ALA A 155 -34.49 4.96 8.77
N VAL A 156 -35.51 4.12 8.94
CA VAL A 156 -36.35 4.12 10.13
C VAL A 156 -36.08 2.95 11.08
N ASN A 157 -35.32 1.94 10.63
CA ASN A 157 -34.96 0.79 11.44
C ASN A 157 -33.98 1.23 12.56
N PRO A 158 -34.35 1.04 13.86
CA PRO A 158 -33.53 1.47 14.97
C PRO A 158 -32.14 0.84 14.98
N ALA A 159 -32.00 -0.44 14.60
CA ALA A 159 -30.71 -1.13 14.54
C ALA A 159 -29.81 -0.55 13.45
N VAL A 160 -30.35 -0.31 12.24
CA VAL A 160 -29.58 0.29 11.14
C VAL A 160 -29.16 1.71 11.50
N ARG A 161 -30.04 2.51 12.09
CA ARG A 161 -29.72 3.86 12.56
C ARG A 161 -28.67 3.86 13.66
N PHE A 162 -28.75 2.91 14.59
CA PHE A 162 -27.74 2.74 15.64
C PHE A 162 -26.38 2.38 15.06
N LEU A 163 -26.30 1.40 14.16
CA LEU A 163 -25.06 1.01 13.46
C LEU A 163 -24.48 2.17 12.63
N THR A 164 -25.33 2.89 11.91
CA THR A 164 -24.91 4.09 11.18
C THR A 164 -24.36 5.16 12.12
N ALA A 165 -25.05 5.44 13.23
CA ALA A 165 -24.57 6.40 14.22
C ALA A 165 -23.26 5.95 14.88
N MET A 166 -23.06 4.66 15.10
CA MET A 166 -21.82 4.08 15.59
C MET A 166 -20.66 4.36 14.62
N ILE A 167 -20.84 4.10 13.33
CA ILE A 167 -19.81 4.37 12.31
C ILE A 167 -19.41 5.85 12.27
N TYR A 168 -20.39 6.77 12.38
CA TYR A 168 -20.13 8.21 12.22
C TYR A 168 -19.77 8.94 13.52
N LYS A 169 -19.97 8.34 14.70
CA LYS A 169 -19.89 9.05 15.98
C LYS A 169 -19.10 8.34 17.06
N SER A 170 -18.77 7.07 16.87
CA SER A 170 -17.83 6.41 17.77
C SER A 170 -16.42 6.93 17.51
N SER A 171 -15.54 6.81 18.49
CA SER A 171 -14.13 7.12 18.36
C SER A 171 -13.30 5.99 17.72
N VAL A 172 -13.95 5.01 17.11
CA VAL A 172 -13.28 3.93 16.37
C VAL A 172 -12.76 4.49 15.04
N ASP A 173 -11.45 4.54 14.88
CA ASP A 173 -10.75 5.06 13.69
C ASP A 173 -10.14 3.98 12.79
N GLY A 174 -10.15 2.71 13.25
CA GLY A 174 -9.74 1.53 12.50
C GLY A 174 -10.26 0.24 13.11
N LEU A 175 -10.44 -0.78 12.28
CA LEU A 175 -10.98 -2.07 12.71
C LEU A 175 -9.96 -2.95 13.41
N ALA A 176 -8.68 -2.81 13.04
CA ALA A 176 -7.58 -3.61 13.57
C ALA A 176 -6.49 -2.73 14.17
N LYS A 177 -5.65 -3.34 14.98
CA LYS A 177 -4.47 -2.70 15.57
C LYS A 177 -3.27 -3.64 15.45
N LEU A 178 -2.20 -3.12 14.89
CA LEU A 178 -0.93 -3.81 14.81
C LEU A 178 0.04 -3.35 15.92
N TYR A 179 0.03 -2.06 16.22
CA TYR A 179 0.95 -1.48 17.19
C TYR A 179 0.48 -1.73 18.62
N TYR A 180 1.15 -2.68 19.28
CA TYR A 180 1.02 -2.94 20.71
C TYR A 180 2.41 -2.84 21.34
N PRO A 181 2.61 -2.05 22.42
CA PRO A 181 3.90 -1.96 23.11
C PRO A 181 4.45 -3.33 23.53
N ASP A 182 3.56 -4.27 23.84
CA ASP A 182 3.88 -5.62 24.29
C ASP A 182 3.80 -6.69 23.21
N SER A 183 3.63 -6.32 21.96
CA SER A 183 3.51 -7.27 20.84
C SER A 183 4.73 -8.20 20.78
N THR A 184 4.50 -9.49 20.92
CA THR A 184 5.55 -10.52 20.74
C THR A 184 6.07 -10.54 19.31
N PHE A 185 5.28 -10.11 18.36
CA PHE A 185 5.64 -9.97 16.97
C PHE A 185 6.66 -8.85 16.78
N LEU A 186 6.38 -7.65 17.28
CA LEU A 186 7.29 -6.50 17.19
C LEU A 186 8.60 -6.72 17.95
N ARG A 187 8.58 -7.53 19.02
CA ARG A 187 9.79 -7.92 19.76
C ARG A 187 10.75 -8.81 18.96
N LYS A 188 10.31 -9.42 17.85
CA LYS A 188 11.19 -10.18 16.94
C LYS A 188 12.08 -9.25 16.11
N LEU A 189 11.72 -7.97 15.99
CA LEU A 189 12.49 -6.98 15.26
C LEU A 189 13.66 -6.48 16.10
N ASN A 190 14.85 -6.51 15.53
CA ASN A 190 16.06 -6.02 16.19
C ASN A 190 16.49 -4.67 15.57
N PHE A 191 15.80 -3.62 15.95
CA PHE A 191 16.11 -2.29 15.46
C PHE A 191 17.55 -1.83 15.75
N LYS A 192 18.23 -2.41 16.75
CA LYS A 192 19.64 -2.05 17.04
C LYS A 192 20.56 -2.42 15.88
N ASN A 193 20.33 -3.56 15.23
CA ASN A 193 21.12 -3.96 14.06
C ASN A 193 20.92 -2.99 12.88
N LEU A 194 19.75 -2.37 12.77
CA LEU A 194 19.44 -1.44 11.71
C LEU A 194 20.29 -0.15 11.75
N TYR A 195 20.76 0.21 12.95
CA TYR A 195 21.51 1.44 13.21
C TYR A 195 23.03 1.26 13.19
N SER A 196 23.54 0.08 12.82
CA SER A 196 24.97 -0.15 12.67
C SER A 196 25.53 0.67 11.52
N GLU A 197 26.75 1.16 11.64
CA GLU A 197 27.37 2.08 10.64
C GLU A 197 27.60 1.40 9.28
N ASP A 198 27.77 0.09 9.28
CA ASP A 198 27.96 -0.75 8.09
C ASP A 198 26.69 -0.97 7.27
N LYS A 199 25.52 -0.66 7.84
CA LYS A 199 24.24 -0.84 7.16
C LYS A 199 23.97 0.21 6.08
N PRO A 200 23.23 -0.13 5.03
CA PRO A 200 22.77 0.84 4.03
C PRO A 200 21.93 1.94 4.67
N TYR A 201 21.70 3.01 3.91
CA TYR A 201 20.75 4.04 4.30
C TYR A 201 19.33 3.55 4.01
N LEU A 202 18.48 3.49 5.04
CA LEU A 202 17.08 3.15 4.90
C LEU A 202 16.22 4.34 5.31
N PHE A 203 15.17 4.59 4.54
CA PHE A 203 14.13 5.51 4.94
C PHE A 203 12.75 5.05 4.46
N HIS A 204 11.74 5.37 5.23
CA HIS A 204 10.35 5.14 4.88
C HIS A 204 9.48 6.35 5.23
N ASN A 205 8.28 6.38 4.66
CA ASN A 205 7.34 7.47 4.85
C ASN A 205 6.14 7.06 5.74
N ALA A 206 5.51 8.06 6.35
CA ALA A 206 4.17 7.99 6.90
C ALA A 206 3.50 9.36 6.78
N TRP A 207 2.18 9.39 6.66
CA TRP A 207 1.43 10.63 6.61
C TRP A 207 1.09 11.13 8.01
N ASN A 208 1.57 12.32 8.37
CA ASN A 208 1.26 12.97 9.63
C ASN A 208 -0.08 13.71 9.51
N LEU A 209 -1.11 13.18 10.15
CA LEU A 209 -2.45 13.77 10.17
C LEU A 209 -2.52 15.07 10.99
N SER A 210 -1.66 15.21 12.01
CA SER A 210 -1.64 16.39 12.87
C SER A 210 -1.10 17.62 12.14
N CYS A 211 -0.07 17.42 11.29
CA CYS A 211 0.57 18.50 10.53
C CYS A 211 0.20 18.48 9.03
N GLN A 212 -0.55 17.50 8.56
CA GLN A 212 -0.98 17.35 7.17
C GLN A 212 0.18 17.30 6.17
N GLU A 213 1.20 16.50 6.48
CA GLU A 213 2.41 16.39 5.67
C GLU A 213 2.98 14.97 5.66
N LEU A 214 3.74 14.65 4.61
CA LEU A 214 4.51 13.42 4.56
C LEU A 214 5.77 13.56 5.41
N ARG A 215 5.97 12.62 6.34
CA ARG A 215 7.16 12.56 7.21
C ARG A 215 8.02 11.39 6.86
N LEU A 216 9.34 11.60 6.86
CA LEU A 216 10.33 10.57 6.61
C LEU A 216 10.96 10.10 7.91
N PHE A 217 11.19 8.80 7.97
CA PHE A 217 11.85 8.09 9.07
C PHE A 217 13.08 7.37 8.52
N SER A 218 14.23 7.47 9.16
CA SER A 218 15.46 6.85 8.69
C SER A 218 16.25 6.16 9.78
N ASN A 219 17.14 5.25 9.37
CA ASN A 219 18.08 4.59 10.28
C ASN A 219 19.37 5.39 10.51
N LYS A 220 19.62 6.42 9.72
CA LYS A 220 20.81 7.28 9.86
C LYS A 220 20.39 8.74 10.09
N ARG A 221 21.19 9.45 10.85
CA ARG A 221 20.99 10.88 11.16
C ARG A 221 21.61 11.77 10.06
N GLY A 222 21.27 13.06 10.09
CA GLY A 222 21.93 14.09 9.26
C GLY A 222 21.18 14.43 7.97
N LYS A 223 19.97 13.89 7.76
CA LYS A 223 19.09 14.32 6.68
C LYS A 223 17.91 15.11 7.24
N PHE A 224 17.42 16.06 6.45
CA PHE A 224 16.40 17.03 6.84
C PHE A 224 15.36 17.17 5.75
N ASP A 225 14.11 17.36 6.14
CA ASP A 225 13.01 17.67 5.22
C ASP A 225 13.13 19.10 4.66
N ASP A 226 12.22 19.49 3.76
CA ASP A 226 12.18 20.82 3.14
C ASP A 226 11.97 21.97 4.15
N ASN A 227 11.49 21.64 5.34
CA ASN A 227 11.32 22.61 6.45
C ASN A 227 12.52 22.65 7.41
N GLY A 228 13.63 21.99 7.07
CA GLY A 228 14.83 21.93 7.89
C GLY A 228 14.69 21.07 9.14
N ARG A 229 13.68 20.18 9.24
CA ARG A 229 13.47 19.29 10.37
C ARG A 229 14.16 17.94 10.13
N PRO A 230 14.85 17.37 11.12
CA PRO A 230 15.52 16.08 10.96
C PRO A 230 14.52 14.97 10.71
N TYR A 231 14.92 13.97 9.90
CA TYR A 231 14.16 12.73 9.78
C TYR A 231 14.08 12.04 11.13
N LYS A 232 12.90 11.51 11.46
CA LYS A 232 12.68 10.77 12.69
C LYS A 232 13.32 9.36 12.60
N PRO A 233 13.67 8.74 13.73
CA PRO A 233 14.23 7.39 13.71
C PRO A 233 13.19 6.33 13.31
N ILE A 234 13.64 5.28 12.60
CA ILE A 234 12.84 4.10 12.32
C ILE A 234 12.64 3.32 13.64
N THR A 235 11.40 3.12 14.01
CA THR A 235 10.99 2.40 15.23
C THR A 235 9.86 1.41 14.92
N ALA A 236 9.48 0.60 15.89
CA ALA A 236 8.28 -0.21 15.77
C ALA A 236 7.03 0.64 15.48
N GLY A 237 6.89 1.79 16.18
CA GLY A 237 5.79 2.72 15.97
C GLY A 237 5.79 3.31 14.56
N SER A 238 6.94 3.78 14.06
CA SER A 238 7.01 4.36 12.72
C SER A 238 6.73 3.33 11.61
N LEU A 239 7.16 2.08 11.82
CA LEU A 239 6.91 1.00 10.88
C LEU A 239 5.42 0.62 10.85
N CYS A 240 4.75 0.59 12.02
CA CYS A 240 3.29 0.43 12.07
C CYS A 240 2.56 1.62 11.45
N ALA A 241 2.99 2.86 11.72
CA ALA A 241 2.42 4.06 11.12
C ALA A 241 2.51 4.07 9.59
N CYS A 242 3.64 3.57 9.05
CA CYS A 242 3.87 3.43 7.61
C CYS A 242 2.85 2.53 6.90
N SER A 243 2.23 1.59 7.62
CA SER A 243 1.26 0.63 7.09
C SER A 243 -0.14 0.77 7.69
N ALA A 244 -0.39 1.83 8.48
CA ALA A 244 -1.69 2.09 9.10
C ALA A 244 -2.70 2.60 8.06
N LEU A 245 -3.23 1.67 7.25
CA LEU A 245 -4.22 1.97 6.21
C LEU A 245 -5.54 2.40 6.87
N PRO A 246 -6.02 3.64 6.64
CA PRO A 246 -7.24 4.14 7.21
C PRO A 246 -8.43 3.21 7.02
N TYR A 247 -9.32 3.13 8.01
CA TYR A 247 -10.45 2.21 8.10
C TYR A 247 -10.06 0.76 8.45
N ILE A 248 -8.97 0.24 7.91
CA ILE A 248 -8.51 -1.14 8.18
C ILE A 248 -7.72 -1.18 9.48
N GLU A 249 -6.77 -0.25 9.65
CA GLU A 249 -5.91 -0.18 10.83
C GLU A 249 -6.05 1.17 11.54
N GLN A 250 -5.96 1.14 12.85
CA GLN A 250 -5.98 2.35 13.67
C GLN A 250 -4.75 3.21 13.39
N THR A 251 -4.94 4.52 13.51
CA THR A 251 -3.87 5.50 13.48
C THR A 251 -2.84 5.24 14.58
N VAL A 252 -1.61 5.65 14.35
CA VAL A 252 -0.50 5.45 15.30
C VAL A 252 -0.02 6.79 15.83
N GLU A 253 -0.02 6.94 17.16
CA GLU A 253 0.53 8.11 17.80
C GLU A 253 2.05 7.95 18.03
N ILE A 254 2.83 8.93 17.59
CA ILE A 254 4.28 9.01 17.79
C ILE A 254 4.64 10.41 18.29
N GLU A 255 5.11 10.51 19.52
CA GLU A 255 5.55 11.79 20.12
C GLU A 255 4.46 12.88 20.13
N GLY A 256 3.19 12.51 20.25
CA GLY A 256 2.04 13.41 20.27
C GLY A 256 1.46 13.74 18.89
N ASP A 257 2.08 13.29 17.80
CA ASP A 257 1.56 13.40 16.45
C ASP A 257 0.84 12.10 16.03
N ILE A 258 -0.23 12.23 15.26
CA ILE A 258 -1.03 11.11 14.76
C ILE A 258 -0.65 10.82 13.31
N TYR A 259 -0.38 9.54 13.01
CA TYR A 259 0.09 9.07 11.71
C TYR A 259 -0.81 8.00 11.11
N CYS A 260 -0.90 7.99 9.79
CA CYS A 260 -1.45 6.90 8.99
C CYS A 260 -0.51 6.56 7.82
N GLU A 261 -0.92 5.62 6.98
CA GLU A 261 -0.11 5.10 5.88
C GLU A 261 0.38 6.18 4.92
N GLY A 262 1.69 6.25 4.70
CA GLY A 262 2.32 7.20 3.79
C GLY A 262 2.17 6.84 2.32
N ALA A 263 1.98 5.55 2.00
CA ALA A 263 1.78 5.06 0.64
C ALA A 263 0.53 5.63 -0.04
N LEU A 264 -0.41 6.17 0.72
CA LEU A 264 -1.59 6.87 0.18
C LEU A 264 -1.23 8.17 -0.56
N VAL A 265 -0.05 8.72 -0.29
CA VAL A 265 0.42 10.00 -0.86
C VAL A 265 1.66 9.80 -1.73
N ASP A 266 2.59 8.93 -1.31
CA ASP A 266 3.81 8.57 -2.04
C ASP A 266 4.05 7.07 -1.85
N THR A 267 3.58 6.29 -2.83
CA THR A 267 3.60 4.82 -2.79
C THR A 267 5.01 4.26 -2.96
N VAL A 268 5.88 4.94 -3.72
CA VAL A 268 7.24 4.47 -4.03
C VAL A 268 8.30 5.11 -3.15
N ASN A 269 7.95 6.21 -2.48
CA ASN A 269 8.82 6.98 -1.60
C ASN A 269 10.01 7.62 -2.32
N PHE A 270 9.74 8.37 -3.37
CA PHE A 270 10.75 9.14 -4.09
C PHE A 270 11.09 10.48 -3.45
N LYS A 271 10.29 10.91 -2.48
CA LYS A 271 10.50 12.19 -1.82
C LYS A 271 11.93 12.25 -1.28
N ASP A 272 12.62 13.30 -1.62
CA ASP A 272 13.99 13.61 -1.22
C ASP A 272 15.07 12.57 -1.64
N LEU A 273 14.74 11.50 -2.39
CA LEU A 273 15.72 10.45 -2.75
C LEU A 273 16.96 11.01 -3.46
N LEU A 274 16.78 11.73 -4.56
CA LEU A 274 17.92 12.29 -5.30
C LEU A 274 18.45 13.61 -4.74
N LYS A 275 17.65 14.34 -3.98
CA LYS A 275 18.10 15.49 -3.20
C LYS A 275 19.09 15.06 -2.12
N ASP A 276 18.77 13.99 -1.41
CA ASP A 276 19.59 13.45 -0.34
C ASP A 276 20.76 12.59 -0.81
N HIS A 277 20.62 11.97 -1.98
CA HIS A 277 21.55 11.00 -2.55
C HIS A 277 21.83 11.27 -4.04
N PRO A 278 22.36 12.46 -4.40
CA PRO A 278 22.66 12.81 -5.79
C PRO A 278 23.76 11.95 -6.41
N GLU A 279 24.55 11.26 -5.58
CA GLU A 279 25.64 10.38 -5.98
C GLU A 279 25.21 8.98 -6.42
N LEU A 280 23.92 8.67 -6.46
CA LEU A 280 23.43 7.36 -6.89
C LEU A 280 23.72 7.12 -8.38
N ASP A 281 24.21 5.94 -8.69
CA ASP A 281 24.46 5.48 -10.07
C ASP A 281 23.25 4.76 -10.67
N GLU A 282 22.52 4.01 -9.84
CA GLU A 282 21.37 3.18 -10.25
C GLU A 282 20.23 3.29 -9.23
N ILE A 283 19.00 3.38 -9.74
CA ILE A 283 17.78 3.32 -8.94
C ILE A 283 16.90 2.19 -9.49
N TRP A 284 16.70 1.15 -8.68
CA TRP A 284 15.86 0.01 -8.99
C TRP A 284 14.49 0.18 -8.34
N ILE A 285 13.41 0.08 -9.12
CA ILE A 285 12.05 0.36 -8.65
C ILE A 285 11.23 -0.93 -8.70
N SER A 286 10.76 -1.38 -7.55
CA SER A 286 9.85 -2.51 -7.40
C SER A 286 8.48 -2.00 -6.97
N ARG A 287 7.55 -1.88 -7.95
CA ARG A 287 6.12 -1.68 -7.70
C ARG A 287 5.43 -3.03 -7.54
N ILE A 288 4.24 -3.03 -6.93
CA ILE A 288 3.52 -4.26 -6.61
C ILE A 288 2.37 -4.51 -7.57
N VAL A 289 1.65 -3.46 -7.92
CA VAL A 289 0.39 -3.52 -8.65
C VAL A 289 0.40 -2.55 -9.83
N ASP A 290 -0.17 -2.99 -10.94
CA ASP A 290 -0.56 -2.14 -12.06
C ASP A 290 -2.08 -2.11 -12.18
N ALA A 291 -2.64 -0.98 -12.66
CA ALA A 291 -4.08 -0.81 -12.85
C ALA A 291 -4.71 -1.89 -13.77
N ASP A 292 -3.91 -2.47 -14.67
CA ASP A 292 -4.35 -3.55 -15.58
C ASP A 292 -4.63 -4.88 -14.87
N GLN A 293 -4.22 -5.02 -13.61
CA GLN A 293 -4.45 -6.24 -12.80
C GLN A 293 -5.78 -6.18 -12.04
N VAL A 294 -6.35 -5.00 -11.85
CA VAL A 294 -7.64 -4.82 -11.18
C VAL A 294 -8.76 -5.42 -12.02
N ARG A 295 -9.53 -6.34 -11.45
CA ARG A 295 -10.57 -7.11 -12.12
C ARG A 295 -11.97 -6.80 -11.59
N ALA A 296 -13.01 -7.19 -12.33
CA ALA A 296 -14.37 -7.08 -11.82
C ALA A 296 -14.51 -7.90 -10.52
N PRO A 297 -15.03 -7.28 -9.43
CA PRO A 297 -15.18 -7.96 -8.15
C PRO A 297 -16.30 -8.99 -8.18
N ASN A 298 -16.13 -10.11 -7.48
CA ASN A 298 -17.15 -11.14 -7.32
C ASN A 298 -17.94 -10.97 -6.00
N ASN A 299 -17.38 -10.23 -5.03
CA ASN A 299 -17.93 -10.03 -3.70
C ASN A 299 -17.43 -8.69 -3.10
N LEU A 300 -17.90 -8.34 -1.91
CA LEU A 300 -17.50 -7.10 -1.23
C LEU A 300 -16.02 -7.08 -0.81
N HIS A 301 -15.42 -8.23 -0.51
CA HIS A 301 -14.01 -8.34 -0.20
C HIS A 301 -13.18 -7.99 -1.44
N ASP A 302 -13.51 -8.58 -2.60
CA ASP A 302 -12.85 -8.26 -3.87
C ASP A 302 -13.03 -6.78 -4.24
N SER A 303 -14.20 -6.19 -3.94
CA SER A 303 -14.45 -4.76 -4.17
C SER A 303 -13.54 -3.87 -3.31
N LEU A 304 -13.33 -4.23 -2.04
CA LEU A 304 -12.42 -3.50 -1.14
C LEU A 304 -10.96 -3.70 -1.56
N ALA A 305 -10.59 -4.94 -1.91
CA ALA A 305 -9.25 -5.26 -2.43
C ALA A 305 -8.96 -4.44 -3.70
N ASN A 306 -9.89 -4.43 -4.66
CA ASN A 306 -9.77 -3.64 -5.89
C ASN A 306 -9.63 -2.13 -5.62
N LEU A 307 -10.33 -1.60 -4.61
CA LEU A 307 -10.18 -0.19 -4.23
C LEU A 307 -8.75 0.10 -3.77
N CYS A 308 -8.20 -0.74 -2.88
CA CYS A 308 -6.83 -0.59 -2.39
C CYS A 308 -5.80 -0.78 -3.52
N GLU A 309 -5.99 -1.80 -4.36
CA GLU A 309 -5.10 -2.10 -5.49
C GLU A 309 -5.13 -0.98 -6.54
N LEU A 310 -6.31 -0.49 -6.91
CA LEU A 310 -6.45 0.60 -7.89
C LEU A 310 -5.81 1.88 -7.38
N PHE A 311 -5.97 2.18 -6.09
CA PHE A 311 -5.35 3.33 -5.47
C PHE A 311 -3.82 3.22 -5.48
N ALA A 312 -3.26 2.10 -4.99
CA ALA A 312 -1.82 1.85 -4.98
C ALA A 312 -1.22 1.84 -6.40
N ALA A 313 -1.94 1.26 -7.37
CA ALA A 313 -1.50 1.24 -8.76
C ALA A 313 -1.46 2.65 -9.37
N THR A 314 -2.51 3.46 -9.15
CA THR A 314 -2.60 4.81 -9.73
C THR A 314 -1.56 5.74 -9.13
N VAL A 315 -1.47 5.81 -7.80
CA VAL A 315 -0.48 6.65 -7.11
C VAL A 315 0.94 6.21 -7.49
N GLY A 316 1.24 4.90 -7.41
CA GLY A 316 2.58 4.40 -7.73
C GLY A 316 2.97 4.58 -9.20
N GLU A 317 2.02 4.51 -10.15
CA GLU A 317 2.29 4.81 -11.56
C GLU A 317 2.59 6.30 -11.76
N ASP A 318 1.84 7.16 -11.11
CA ASP A 318 2.03 8.62 -11.22
C ASP A 318 3.32 9.05 -10.52
N ASP A 319 3.66 8.50 -9.35
CA ASP A 319 4.95 8.72 -8.67
C ASP A 319 6.13 8.40 -9.58
N VAL A 320 6.12 7.22 -10.22
CA VAL A 320 7.20 6.80 -11.12
C VAL A 320 7.26 7.68 -12.36
N LYS A 321 6.13 8.07 -12.94
CA LYS A 321 6.08 8.96 -14.11
C LYS A 321 6.64 10.35 -13.79
N LEU A 322 6.19 10.94 -12.67
CA LEU A 322 6.65 12.25 -12.21
C LEU A 322 8.15 12.23 -11.92
N PHE A 323 8.61 11.21 -11.19
CA PHE A 323 10.04 11.07 -10.90
C PHE A 323 10.88 10.98 -12.17
N LYS A 324 10.49 10.13 -13.13
CA LYS A 324 11.16 10.03 -14.44
C LYS A 324 11.14 11.36 -15.21
N TYR A 325 10.01 12.05 -15.17
CA TYR A 325 9.86 13.36 -15.81
C TYR A 325 10.83 14.38 -15.23
N HIS A 326 10.88 14.54 -13.91
CA HIS A 326 11.80 15.45 -13.23
C HIS A 326 13.26 15.12 -13.53
N VAL A 327 13.62 13.83 -13.51
CA VAL A 327 14.99 13.40 -13.87
C VAL A 327 15.32 13.73 -15.32
N MET A 328 14.41 13.46 -16.26
CA MET A 328 14.64 13.73 -17.69
C MET A 328 14.68 15.22 -18.03
N CYS A 329 13.88 16.04 -17.34
CA CYS A 329 13.86 17.50 -17.51
C CYS A 329 15.05 18.18 -16.81
N GLY A 330 15.78 17.46 -15.95
CA GLY A 330 16.91 18.02 -15.20
C GLY A 330 16.46 18.98 -14.09
N GLU A 331 15.26 18.79 -13.54
CA GLU A 331 14.71 19.61 -12.46
C GLU A 331 15.20 19.16 -11.07
N ILE A 332 15.90 18.02 -10.99
CA ILE A 332 16.48 17.50 -9.77
C ILE A 332 17.94 17.91 -9.70
N GLY A 333 18.28 18.79 -8.79
CA GLY A 333 19.61 19.33 -8.51
C GLY A 333 19.52 20.50 -7.54
N GLU A 334 20.63 20.94 -6.94
CA GLU A 334 20.65 22.11 -6.06
C GLU A 334 20.16 23.37 -6.80
N GLU A 335 19.23 24.09 -6.19
CA GLU A 335 18.59 25.29 -6.78
C GLU A 335 19.57 26.43 -7.09
N ASP A 336 20.77 26.44 -6.52
CA ASP A 336 21.73 27.55 -6.54
C ASP A 336 22.90 27.43 -7.52
N SER A 337 22.96 26.38 -8.36
CA SER A 337 24.08 26.28 -9.30
C SER A 337 23.70 26.73 -10.72
N GLU A 338 24.40 27.73 -11.26
CA GLU A 338 24.33 28.15 -12.66
C GLU A 338 24.68 27.03 -13.67
N SER A 339 25.28 25.94 -13.20
CA SER A 339 25.45 24.67 -13.91
C SER A 339 24.68 23.57 -13.16
N ARG A 340 23.42 23.39 -13.48
CA ARG A 340 22.65 22.21 -13.04
C ARG A 340 23.32 20.98 -13.59
N ASP A 341 24.20 20.35 -12.84
CA ASP A 341 24.73 19.04 -13.16
C ASP A 341 23.57 18.02 -13.01
N ARG A 342 22.93 17.77 -14.14
CA ARG A 342 21.81 16.82 -14.22
C ARG A 342 22.28 15.46 -13.72
N TRP A 343 21.47 14.82 -12.86
CA TRP A 343 21.74 13.44 -12.50
C TRP A 343 21.83 12.55 -13.77
N LYS A 344 22.87 11.75 -13.87
CA LYS A 344 23.21 10.95 -15.06
C LYS A 344 23.13 9.45 -14.80
N GLY A 345 22.46 9.03 -13.71
CA GLY A 345 22.33 7.63 -13.33
C GLY A 345 21.35 6.85 -14.21
N THR A 346 20.99 5.67 -13.75
CA THR A 346 20.06 4.78 -14.45
C THR A 346 18.86 4.46 -13.57
N ILE A 347 17.65 4.65 -14.09
CA ILE A 347 16.41 4.19 -13.48
C ILE A 347 16.03 2.86 -14.12
N ILE A 348 15.85 1.81 -13.31
CA ILE A 348 15.44 0.49 -13.74
C ILE A 348 14.11 0.16 -13.07
N GLU A 349 13.04 0.18 -13.82
CA GLU A 349 11.72 -0.25 -13.35
C GLU A 349 11.56 -1.74 -13.58
N ILE A 350 11.26 -2.47 -12.50
CA ILE A 350 10.99 -3.90 -12.53
C ILE A 350 9.53 -4.08 -12.95
N PRO A 351 9.24 -4.84 -14.01
CA PRO A 351 7.89 -5.00 -14.51
C PRO A 351 6.99 -5.71 -13.49
N VAL A 352 5.77 -5.23 -13.34
CA VAL A 352 4.76 -5.90 -12.51
C VAL A 352 4.07 -6.97 -13.36
N ASN A 353 4.47 -8.23 -13.20
CA ASN A 353 3.97 -9.35 -14.00
C ASN A 353 3.13 -10.34 -13.17
N SER A 354 2.65 -9.93 -12.00
CA SER A 354 2.06 -10.85 -11.05
C SER A 354 0.58 -10.59 -10.80
N ASP A 355 -0.22 -11.66 -10.87
CA ASP A 355 -1.54 -11.71 -10.25
C ASP A 355 -1.34 -11.98 -8.74
N ILE A 356 -1.03 -10.94 -7.97
CA ILE A 356 -1.04 -11.02 -6.51
C ILE A 356 -2.45 -10.69 -6.04
N ASN A 357 -3.06 -11.61 -5.31
CA ASN A 357 -4.34 -11.38 -4.68
C ASN A 357 -4.12 -10.65 -3.35
N PHE A 358 -5.15 -9.94 -2.88
CA PHE A 358 -5.12 -9.30 -1.56
C PHE A 358 -5.36 -10.34 -0.43
N GLU A 359 -4.55 -11.42 -0.45
CA GLU A 359 -4.66 -12.57 0.43
C GLU A 359 -3.40 -12.74 1.27
N TRP A 360 -3.59 -12.95 2.58
CA TRP A 360 -2.50 -13.23 3.53
C TRP A 360 -2.25 -14.76 3.66
N SER A 361 -2.14 -15.44 2.50
CA SER A 361 -1.94 -16.89 2.41
C SER A 361 -0.52 -17.26 2.00
N HIS A 362 -0.07 -18.46 2.40
CA HIS A 362 1.27 -18.96 2.05
C HIS A 362 1.43 -19.09 0.53
N SER A 363 0.40 -19.53 -0.18
CA SER A 363 0.43 -19.64 -1.64
C SER A 363 0.60 -18.28 -2.32
N ASN A 364 -0.03 -17.22 -1.79
CA ASN A 364 0.15 -15.87 -2.31
C ASN A 364 1.57 -15.35 -2.06
N LEU A 365 2.14 -15.63 -0.88
CA LEU A 365 3.53 -15.28 -0.55
C LEU A 365 4.53 -15.96 -1.51
N GLU A 366 4.37 -17.27 -1.77
CA GLU A 366 5.23 -18.05 -2.67
C GLU A 366 5.08 -17.63 -4.13
N ARG A 367 3.87 -17.40 -4.58
CA ARG A 367 3.59 -16.90 -5.93
C ARG A 367 4.23 -15.55 -6.14
N GLY A 368 4.08 -14.63 -5.17
CA GLY A 368 4.74 -13.32 -5.21
C GLY A 368 6.25 -13.47 -5.29
N ARG A 369 6.87 -14.32 -4.48
CA ARG A 369 8.32 -14.57 -4.49
C ARG A 369 8.80 -15.07 -5.85
N THR A 370 8.12 -16.06 -6.42
CA THR A 370 8.48 -16.62 -7.72
C THR A 370 8.36 -15.57 -8.82
N ASN A 371 7.26 -14.84 -8.87
CA ASN A 371 7.01 -13.81 -9.87
C ASN A 371 7.95 -12.62 -9.73
N GLY A 372 8.26 -12.22 -8.51
CA GLY A 372 9.23 -11.16 -8.22
C GLY A 372 10.63 -11.50 -8.73
N ALA A 373 11.09 -12.73 -8.50
CA ALA A 373 12.39 -13.18 -8.99
C ALA A 373 12.47 -13.17 -10.53
N ILE A 374 11.44 -13.69 -11.19
CA ILE A 374 11.35 -13.68 -12.66
C ILE A 374 11.35 -12.23 -13.19
N ALA A 375 10.56 -11.34 -12.59
CA ALA A 375 10.47 -9.94 -13.01
C ALA A 375 11.82 -9.21 -12.85
N ALA A 376 12.52 -9.46 -11.76
CA ALA A 376 13.84 -8.89 -11.49
C ALA A 376 14.91 -9.36 -12.52
N GLU A 377 14.93 -10.64 -12.84
CA GLU A 377 15.81 -11.19 -13.85
C GLU A 377 15.51 -10.63 -15.26
N GLN A 378 14.24 -10.43 -15.58
CA GLN A 378 13.82 -9.77 -16.83
C GLN A 378 14.30 -8.33 -16.90
N ALA A 379 14.10 -7.56 -15.81
CA ALA A 379 14.58 -6.18 -15.71
C ALA A 379 16.10 -6.10 -15.87
N TYR A 380 16.84 -7.00 -15.23
CA TYR A 380 18.30 -7.07 -15.38
C TYR A 380 18.74 -7.37 -16.82
N LYS A 381 18.10 -8.31 -17.50
CA LYS A 381 18.39 -8.62 -18.92
C LYS A 381 18.14 -7.40 -19.82
N LEU A 382 17.03 -6.69 -19.60
CA LEU A 382 16.72 -5.46 -20.32
C LEU A 382 17.77 -4.37 -20.05
N TYR A 383 18.16 -4.21 -18.79
CA TYR A 383 19.20 -3.24 -18.40
C TYR A 383 20.55 -3.54 -19.08
N LYS A 384 21.01 -4.80 -19.05
CA LYS A 384 22.28 -5.20 -19.69
C LYS A 384 22.28 -5.07 -21.20
N GLY A 385 21.13 -5.11 -21.84
CA GLY A 385 20.99 -4.92 -23.31
C GLY A 385 20.93 -3.45 -23.74
N LYS A 386 20.98 -2.49 -22.82
CA LYS A 386 20.92 -1.06 -23.15
C LYS A 386 22.30 -0.41 -23.08
N GLU A 387 22.62 0.37 -24.11
CA GLU A 387 23.77 1.27 -24.09
C GLU A 387 23.42 2.54 -23.32
N LYS A 388 24.33 2.98 -22.45
CA LYS A 388 24.18 4.19 -21.65
C LYS A 388 25.02 5.32 -22.26
N ASP A 389 24.34 6.44 -22.58
CA ASP A 389 25.02 7.71 -22.84
C ASP A 389 25.55 8.28 -21.51
N PRO A 390 26.85 8.49 -21.32
CA PRO A 390 27.41 8.99 -20.07
C PRO A 390 26.91 10.39 -19.69
N ASN A 391 26.33 11.12 -20.63
CA ASN A 391 25.85 12.50 -20.40
C ASN A 391 24.37 12.61 -20.15
N LYS A 392 23.64 11.49 -20.16
CA LYS A 392 22.18 11.50 -19.98
C LYS A 392 21.72 10.41 -19.02
N PRO A 393 20.62 10.64 -18.28
CA PRO A 393 19.99 9.57 -17.52
C PRO A 393 19.45 8.49 -18.46
N LEU A 394 19.56 7.24 -18.04
CA LEU A 394 18.99 6.09 -18.73
C LEU A 394 17.75 5.60 -17.99
N VAL A 395 16.67 5.37 -18.72
CA VAL A 395 15.44 4.75 -18.17
C VAL A 395 15.23 3.40 -18.85
N VAL A 396 15.12 2.33 -18.04
CA VAL A 396 14.93 0.95 -18.47
C VAL A 396 13.65 0.39 -17.89
N GLY A 397 12.93 -0.42 -18.65
CA GLY A 397 11.72 -1.12 -18.17
C GLY A 397 10.42 -0.34 -18.33
N ALA A 398 10.47 0.92 -18.74
CA ALA A 398 9.28 1.70 -19.04
C ALA A 398 8.63 1.24 -20.35
N VAL A 399 7.69 0.31 -20.26
CA VAL A 399 6.72 0.10 -21.35
C VAL A 399 5.67 1.19 -21.21
N SER A 400 5.46 2.02 -22.25
CA SER A 400 4.40 3.02 -22.18
C SER A 400 3.05 2.31 -22.01
N ARG A 401 2.09 2.96 -21.35
CA ARG A 401 0.72 2.43 -21.22
C ARG A 401 0.14 2.01 -22.58
N GLU A 402 0.43 2.78 -23.62
CA GLU A 402 0.01 2.49 -24.99
C GLU A 402 0.64 1.21 -25.53
N GLN A 403 1.94 1.02 -25.35
CA GLN A 403 2.64 -0.21 -25.76
C GLN A 403 2.13 -1.43 -25.00
N ARG A 404 1.86 -1.29 -23.69
CA ARG A 404 1.29 -2.36 -22.86
C ARG A 404 -0.13 -2.69 -23.31
N MET A 405 -0.99 -1.70 -23.52
CA MET A 405 -2.34 -1.91 -24.03
C MET A 405 -2.34 -2.57 -25.40
N GLN A 406 -1.38 -2.24 -26.25
CA GLN A 406 -1.21 -2.91 -27.53
C GLN A 406 -0.79 -4.37 -27.35
N GLN A 407 0.15 -4.68 -26.50
CA GLN A 407 0.57 -6.05 -26.18
C GLN A 407 -0.59 -6.88 -25.60
N ILE A 408 -1.35 -6.34 -24.66
CA ILE A 408 -2.53 -7.00 -24.08
C ILE A 408 -3.58 -7.24 -25.18
N ARG A 409 -3.81 -6.28 -26.07
CA ARG A 409 -4.73 -6.44 -27.19
C ARG A 409 -4.27 -7.53 -28.13
N GLU A 410 -3.00 -7.58 -28.48
CA GLU A 410 -2.40 -8.61 -29.31
C GLU A 410 -2.50 -10.00 -28.68
N GLN A 411 -2.23 -10.11 -27.37
CA GLN A 411 -2.41 -11.35 -26.60
C GLN A 411 -3.87 -11.81 -26.56
N ARG A 412 -4.82 -10.89 -26.39
CA ARG A 412 -6.26 -11.22 -26.42
C ARG A 412 -6.75 -11.64 -27.80
N ILE A 413 -6.20 -11.05 -28.86
CA ILE A 413 -6.46 -11.47 -30.25
C ILE A 413 -5.88 -12.86 -30.50
N ALA A 414 -4.63 -13.10 -30.09
CA ALA A 414 -3.99 -14.41 -30.21
C ALA A 414 -4.72 -15.52 -29.43
N ALA A 415 -5.29 -15.16 -28.27
CA ALA A 415 -6.12 -16.04 -27.45
C ALA A 415 -7.57 -16.20 -27.95
N GLY A 416 -7.94 -15.61 -29.09
CA GLY A 416 -9.29 -15.67 -29.67
C GLY A 416 -10.39 -14.95 -28.87
N ARG A 417 -9.99 -14.13 -27.88
CA ARG A 417 -10.91 -13.41 -26.98
C ARG A 417 -11.41 -12.07 -27.52
N VAL A 418 -10.79 -11.54 -28.56
CA VAL A 418 -11.18 -10.28 -29.22
C VAL A 418 -10.91 -10.42 -30.71
N ARG A 419 -11.88 -10.00 -31.58
CA ARG A 419 -11.65 -9.94 -33.01
C ARG A 419 -10.67 -8.81 -33.37
N PRO A 420 -9.76 -9.00 -34.36
CA PRO A 420 -8.97 -7.90 -34.89
C PRO A 420 -9.90 -6.81 -35.38
N SER A 421 -9.69 -5.56 -34.98
CA SER A 421 -10.43 -4.45 -35.60
C SER A 421 -9.99 -4.36 -37.07
N ALA A 422 -10.92 -4.47 -37.98
CA ALA A 422 -10.66 -4.09 -39.38
C ALA A 422 -10.12 -2.65 -39.39
N ARG A 423 -8.95 -2.47 -40.03
CA ARG A 423 -8.39 -1.17 -40.31
C ARG A 423 -9.19 -0.49 -41.39
#